data_26586dbd878020dabcc3627abfb81ea7
#
_entry.id   26586dbd878020dabcc3627abfb81ea7
#
_cell.length_a   1.000
_cell.length_b   1.000
_cell.length_c   1.000
_cell.angle_alpha   90.00
_cell.angle_beta   90.00
_cell.angle_gamma   90.00
#
_symmetry.space_group_name_H-M   'P 1'
#
loop_
_entity.id
_entity.type
_entity.pdbx_description
1 polymer ?
#
loop_
_entity_poly.entity_id
_entity_poly.type
_entity_poly.pdbx_seq_one_letter_code
_entity_poly.pdbx_strand_id
1 'polypeptide(L)'
;PALRIIPLAHSRATGMMDLADLKRKLSAETAAVYFENPSYLGSIETEGDTIAELAHQCGALLVVGADPSSCGVMAPPSRYGCDLVCGDIQALGMHMHYGGGLGGFIGCRDEERFVMEYPFRLFGIAETSVPGEWGFGDVAYSRTSFAQREQGKEFVGTAAALWGITAGVYLSLMGPKGMRELGATIMQKSQYAAARLSEIPGV
;
A
#
# COMPACT_ATOMS: atom_id res chain seq x y z
N PRO A 1 4.15 -24.84 4.80
CA PRO A 1 3.08 -25.05 3.81
C PRO A 1 3.28 -24.06 2.67
N ALA A 2 3.04 -24.53 1.42
CA ALA A 2 3.15 -23.66 0.26
C ALA A 2 1.90 -22.76 0.17
N LEU A 3 2.10 -21.45 -0.02
CA LEU A 3 1.02 -20.50 -0.31
C LEU A 3 0.41 -20.85 -1.68
N ARG A 4 -0.92 -20.94 -1.73
CA ARG A 4 -1.68 -21.12 -2.97
C ARG A 4 -2.27 -19.77 -3.37
N ILE A 5 -1.93 -19.29 -4.56
CA ILE A 5 -2.50 -18.08 -5.15
C ILE A 5 -3.74 -18.46 -5.96
N ILE A 6 -4.85 -17.78 -5.67
CA ILE A 6 -6.13 -17.97 -6.35
C ILE A 6 -6.50 -16.64 -7.04
N PRO A 7 -6.41 -16.54 -8.37
CA PRO A 7 -6.78 -15.33 -9.08
C PRO A 7 -8.27 -15.04 -8.90
N LEU A 8 -8.61 -13.75 -8.72
CA LEU A 8 -9.98 -13.26 -8.70
C LEU A 8 -10.36 -12.71 -10.07
N ALA A 9 -11.61 -12.92 -10.46
CA ALA A 9 -12.17 -12.31 -11.65
C ALA A 9 -12.37 -10.79 -11.45
N HIS A 10 -12.35 -10.06 -12.55
CA HIS A 10 -12.62 -8.63 -12.57
C HIS A 10 -13.58 -8.30 -13.71
N SER A 11 -14.32 -7.21 -13.58
CA SER A 11 -15.16 -6.65 -14.63
C SER A 11 -14.29 -6.14 -15.79
N ARG A 12 -14.54 -6.61 -16.98
CA ARG A 12 -13.84 -6.10 -18.17
C ARG A 12 -14.18 -4.66 -18.52
N ALA A 13 -15.35 -4.19 -18.08
CA ALA A 13 -15.81 -2.83 -18.36
C ALA A 13 -15.21 -1.80 -17.40
N THR A 14 -15.00 -2.17 -16.13
CA THR A 14 -14.56 -1.24 -15.07
C THR A 14 -13.16 -1.56 -14.52
N GLY A 15 -12.68 -2.78 -14.72
CA GLY A 15 -11.44 -3.28 -14.10
C GLY A 15 -11.58 -3.58 -12.60
N MET A 16 -12.75 -3.36 -12.00
CA MET A 16 -13.00 -3.61 -10.58
C MET A 16 -13.15 -5.10 -10.29
N MET A 17 -12.89 -5.51 -9.05
CA MET A 17 -13.02 -6.90 -8.59
C MET A 17 -14.45 -7.41 -8.73
N ASP A 18 -14.61 -8.64 -9.15
CA ASP A 18 -15.90 -9.35 -9.12
C ASP A 18 -16.16 -9.86 -7.69
N LEU A 19 -17.02 -9.15 -6.96
CA LEU A 19 -17.37 -9.50 -5.58
C LEU A 19 -18.12 -10.85 -5.48
N ALA A 20 -18.80 -11.29 -6.50
CA ALA A 20 -19.45 -12.60 -6.51
C ALA A 20 -18.39 -13.72 -6.61
N ASP A 21 -17.36 -13.50 -7.42
CA ASP A 21 -16.22 -14.42 -7.50
C ASP A 21 -15.42 -14.43 -6.21
N LEU A 22 -15.19 -13.27 -5.59
CA LEU A 22 -14.57 -13.18 -4.28
C LEU A 22 -15.32 -14.00 -3.24
N LYS A 23 -16.62 -13.76 -3.06
CA LYS A 23 -17.46 -14.50 -2.10
C LYS A 23 -17.40 -16.01 -2.30
N ARG A 24 -17.36 -16.46 -3.55
CA ARG A 24 -17.33 -17.88 -3.89
C ARG A 24 -15.98 -18.54 -3.53
N LYS A 25 -14.88 -17.78 -3.59
CA LYS A 25 -13.52 -18.26 -3.39
C LYS A 25 -13.01 -18.11 -1.95
N LEU A 26 -13.63 -17.24 -1.16
CA LEU A 26 -13.29 -17.08 0.25
C LEU A 26 -13.65 -18.33 1.06
N SER A 27 -12.77 -18.67 2.00
CA SER A 27 -12.96 -19.76 2.95
C SER A 27 -12.19 -19.48 4.24
N ALA A 28 -12.40 -20.31 5.27
CA ALA A 28 -11.63 -20.25 6.51
C ALA A 28 -10.12 -20.55 6.32
N GLU A 29 -9.73 -21.06 5.16
CA GLU A 29 -8.32 -21.29 4.81
C GLU A 29 -7.68 -20.12 4.06
N THR A 30 -8.47 -19.06 3.77
CA THR A 30 -7.97 -17.87 3.09
C THR A 30 -7.12 -17.05 4.06
N ALA A 31 -5.84 -16.92 3.78
CA ALA A 31 -4.93 -16.14 4.60
C ALA A 31 -5.06 -14.63 4.35
N ALA A 32 -5.21 -14.23 3.10
CA ALA A 32 -5.33 -12.82 2.73
C ALA A 32 -6.05 -12.64 1.38
N VAL A 33 -6.65 -11.47 1.21
CA VAL A 33 -7.09 -10.91 -0.07
C VAL A 33 -6.13 -9.78 -0.44
N TYR A 34 -5.64 -9.78 -1.67
CA TYR A 34 -4.75 -8.74 -2.19
C TYR A 34 -5.33 -8.10 -3.45
N PHE A 35 -5.25 -6.78 -3.53
CA PHE A 35 -5.46 -6.02 -4.76
C PHE A 35 -4.61 -4.75 -4.78
N GLU A 36 -4.42 -4.18 -5.97
CA GLU A 36 -3.75 -2.89 -6.14
C GLU A 36 -4.78 -1.77 -6.35
N ASN A 37 -4.55 -0.61 -5.72
CA ASN A 37 -5.42 0.55 -5.88
C ASN A 37 -4.62 1.87 -5.92
N PRO A 38 -4.48 2.52 -7.09
CA PRO A 38 -4.97 2.10 -8.42
C PRO A 38 -4.31 0.80 -8.89
N SER A 39 -5.00 0.05 -9.75
CA SER A 39 -4.43 -1.14 -10.37
C SER A 39 -3.37 -0.78 -11.41
N TYR A 40 -2.59 -1.78 -11.84
CA TYR A 40 -1.61 -1.62 -12.92
C TYR A 40 -2.20 -1.01 -14.21
N LEU A 41 -3.45 -1.32 -14.52
CA LEU A 41 -4.15 -0.78 -15.71
C LEU A 41 -4.85 0.56 -15.42
N GLY A 42 -4.69 1.14 -14.24
CA GLY A 42 -5.26 2.42 -13.86
C GLY A 42 -6.71 2.36 -13.36
N SER A 43 -7.28 1.17 -13.20
CA SER A 43 -8.61 1.02 -12.59
C SER A 43 -8.56 1.37 -11.10
N ILE A 44 -9.59 2.07 -10.64
CA ILE A 44 -9.75 2.42 -9.22
C ILE A 44 -10.82 1.51 -8.62
N GLU A 45 -10.44 0.73 -7.61
CA GLU A 45 -11.37 -0.08 -6.85
C GLU A 45 -12.13 0.78 -5.84
N THR A 46 -13.45 0.83 -5.95
CA THR A 46 -14.33 1.63 -5.11
C THR A 46 -15.04 0.83 -4.02
N GLU A 47 -14.99 -0.50 -4.11
CA GLU A 47 -15.65 -1.42 -3.17
C GLU A 47 -14.70 -1.92 -2.07
N GLY A 48 -13.65 -1.16 -1.77
CA GLY A 48 -12.63 -1.54 -0.80
C GLY A 48 -13.19 -1.93 0.57
N ASP A 49 -14.19 -1.19 1.07
CA ASP A 49 -14.88 -1.47 2.34
C ASP A 49 -15.56 -2.84 2.30
N THR A 50 -16.31 -3.12 1.24
CA THR A 50 -17.01 -4.40 1.04
C THR A 50 -16.02 -5.57 0.94
N ILE A 51 -14.90 -5.36 0.25
CA ILE A 51 -13.84 -6.36 0.13
C ILE A 51 -13.22 -6.65 1.49
N ALA A 52 -12.95 -5.60 2.29
CA ALA A 52 -12.45 -5.73 3.65
C ALA A 52 -13.39 -6.53 4.55
N GLU A 53 -14.68 -6.18 4.55
CA GLU A 53 -15.70 -6.89 5.32
C GLU A 53 -15.77 -8.36 4.96
N LEU A 54 -15.78 -8.69 3.67
CA LEU A 54 -15.83 -10.07 3.20
C LEU A 54 -14.57 -10.87 3.61
N ALA A 55 -13.39 -10.27 3.50
CA ALA A 55 -12.14 -10.88 3.93
C ALA A 55 -12.15 -11.16 5.44
N HIS A 56 -12.49 -10.15 6.23
CA HIS A 56 -12.51 -10.25 7.70
C HIS A 56 -13.55 -11.25 8.22
N GLN A 57 -14.70 -11.39 7.56
CA GLN A 57 -15.72 -12.37 7.94
C GLN A 57 -15.22 -13.81 7.92
N CYS A 58 -14.25 -14.14 7.09
CA CYS A 58 -13.63 -15.48 7.07
C CYS A 58 -12.27 -15.53 7.79
N GLY A 59 -11.86 -14.44 8.45
CA GLY A 59 -10.59 -14.35 9.18
C GLY A 59 -9.37 -14.04 8.31
N ALA A 60 -9.56 -13.72 7.03
CA ALA A 60 -8.50 -13.33 6.11
C ALA A 60 -8.09 -11.85 6.33
N LEU A 61 -6.83 -11.55 6.04
CA LEU A 61 -6.33 -10.17 6.03
C LEU A 61 -6.66 -9.48 4.70
N LEU A 62 -6.84 -8.16 4.75
CA LEU A 62 -6.84 -7.34 3.54
C LEU A 62 -5.48 -6.67 3.36
N VAL A 63 -4.84 -6.96 2.23
CA VAL A 63 -3.55 -6.37 1.82
C VAL A 63 -3.76 -5.55 0.57
N VAL A 64 -3.36 -4.29 0.59
CA VAL A 64 -3.51 -3.38 -0.55
C VAL A 64 -2.16 -2.91 -1.05
N GLY A 65 -1.91 -3.12 -2.35
CA GLY A 65 -0.84 -2.46 -3.07
C GLY A 65 -1.25 -1.02 -3.41
N ALA A 66 -0.43 -0.04 -3.09
CA ALA A 66 -0.77 1.37 -3.33
C ALA A 66 0.41 2.13 -3.94
N ASP A 67 0.10 2.99 -4.90
CA ASP A 67 1.01 4.04 -5.33
C ASP A 67 0.88 5.22 -4.36
N PRO A 68 1.93 5.58 -3.61
CA PRO A 68 1.85 6.64 -2.63
C PRO A 68 1.52 8.01 -3.23
N SER A 69 1.80 8.26 -4.52
CA SER A 69 1.42 9.49 -5.20
C SER A 69 -0.10 9.66 -5.35
N SER A 70 -0.83 8.55 -5.38
CA SER A 70 -2.29 8.54 -5.45
C SER A 70 -2.96 8.99 -4.16
N CYS A 71 -2.31 8.81 -3.02
CA CYS A 71 -2.85 9.15 -1.70
C CYS A 71 -3.09 10.66 -1.49
N GLY A 72 -2.57 11.51 -2.39
CA GLY A 72 -2.90 12.94 -2.41
C GLY A 72 -4.34 13.25 -2.83
N VAL A 73 -4.99 12.35 -3.58
CA VAL A 73 -6.33 12.54 -4.17
C VAL A 73 -7.29 11.39 -3.91
N MET A 74 -6.79 10.22 -3.55
CA MET A 74 -7.58 9.03 -3.22
C MET A 74 -7.60 8.80 -1.71
N ALA A 75 -8.65 8.15 -1.23
CA ALA A 75 -8.69 7.68 0.16
C ALA A 75 -7.57 6.68 0.41
N PRO A 76 -6.77 6.86 1.48
CA PRO A 76 -5.71 5.90 1.79
C PRO A 76 -6.32 4.54 2.20
N PRO A 77 -5.62 3.41 1.93
CA PRO A 77 -6.12 2.07 2.21
C PRO A 77 -6.60 1.83 3.65
N SER A 78 -6.02 2.54 4.61
CA SER A 78 -6.44 2.49 6.01
C SER A 78 -7.89 2.95 6.25
N ARG A 79 -8.46 3.75 5.34
CA ARG A 79 -9.82 4.27 5.47
C ARG A 79 -10.89 3.24 5.12
N TYR A 80 -10.56 2.23 4.33
CA TYR A 80 -11.47 1.18 3.92
C TYR A 80 -11.08 -0.22 4.46
N GLY A 81 -10.46 -0.26 5.65
CA GLY A 81 -10.28 -1.51 6.40
C GLY A 81 -9.05 -2.34 6.04
N CYS A 82 -8.09 -1.79 5.30
CA CYS A 82 -6.82 -2.47 5.00
C CYS A 82 -6.05 -2.82 6.29
N ASP A 83 -5.54 -4.04 6.37
CA ASP A 83 -4.68 -4.50 7.46
C ASP A 83 -3.20 -4.21 7.18
N LEU A 84 -2.78 -4.46 5.93
CA LEU A 84 -1.44 -4.17 5.46
C LEU A 84 -1.49 -3.41 4.13
N VAL A 85 -0.66 -2.40 4.02
CA VAL A 85 -0.43 -1.67 2.77
C VAL A 85 1.01 -1.82 2.35
N CYS A 86 1.24 -2.03 1.06
CA CYS A 86 2.60 -2.10 0.50
C CYS A 86 2.65 -1.39 -0.84
N GLY A 87 3.85 -1.09 -1.29
CA GLY A 87 4.09 -0.44 -2.56
C GLY A 87 5.54 -0.08 -2.73
N ASP A 88 5.85 0.62 -3.79
CA ASP A 88 7.17 1.20 -3.99
C ASP A 88 7.17 2.71 -3.75
N ILE A 89 8.35 3.26 -3.52
CA ILE A 89 8.55 4.68 -3.30
C ILE A 89 9.19 5.39 -4.50
N GLN A 90 9.23 4.74 -5.66
CA GLN A 90 9.86 5.30 -6.86
C GLN A 90 9.23 6.64 -7.26
N ALA A 91 7.91 6.76 -7.13
CA ALA A 91 7.17 8.00 -7.42
C ALA A 91 7.47 9.15 -6.46
N LEU A 92 8.15 8.91 -5.35
CA LEU A 92 8.48 9.89 -4.33
C LEU A 92 9.88 10.51 -4.53
N GLY A 93 10.08 11.13 -5.70
CA GLY A 93 11.29 11.89 -6.00
C GLY A 93 12.50 11.08 -6.48
N MET A 94 12.33 9.79 -6.73
CA MET A 94 13.38 8.96 -7.30
C MET A 94 13.30 8.95 -8.83
N HIS A 95 14.43 9.21 -9.47
CA HIS A 95 14.57 9.07 -10.92
C HIS A 95 14.88 7.62 -11.31
N MET A 96 14.91 7.34 -12.59
CA MET A 96 15.10 5.97 -13.11
C MET A 96 16.45 5.33 -12.77
N HIS A 97 17.45 6.10 -12.36
CA HIS A 97 18.78 5.64 -11.90
C HIS A 97 19.39 4.55 -12.79
N TYR A 98 19.19 4.64 -14.10
CA TYR A 98 19.63 3.62 -15.06
C TYR A 98 19.12 2.20 -14.74
N GLY A 99 17.96 2.11 -14.12
CA GLY A 99 17.33 0.86 -13.70
C GLY A 99 17.72 0.37 -12.30
N GLY A 100 18.45 1.17 -11.51
CA GLY A 100 18.80 0.85 -10.13
C GLY A 100 18.14 1.77 -9.09
N GLY A 101 18.28 1.45 -7.83
CA GLY A 101 17.87 2.32 -6.73
C GLY A 101 16.37 2.27 -6.41
N LEU A 102 15.82 1.07 -6.33
CA LEU A 102 14.43 0.86 -5.92
C LEU A 102 14.32 0.69 -4.41
N GLY A 103 13.26 1.26 -3.84
CA GLY A 103 12.86 1.06 -2.46
C GLY A 103 11.36 0.85 -2.39
N GLY A 104 10.92 0.12 -1.39
CA GLY A 104 9.51 -0.12 -1.13
C GLY A 104 9.11 0.33 0.26
N PHE A 105 7.82 0.30 0.51
CA PHE A 105 7.25 0.46 1.84
C PHE A 105 6.27 -0.66 2.14
N ILE A 106 6.15 -0.96 3.42
CA ILE A 106 5.09 -1.78 3.96
C ILE A 106 4.64 -1.15 5.27
N GLY A 107 3.34 -1.06 5.47
CA GLY A 107 2.72 -0.56 6.69
C GLY A 107 1.63 -1.50 7.17
N CYS A 108 1.39 -1.49 8.47
CA CYS A 108 0.34 -2.27 9.10
C CYS A 108 -0.31 -1.46 10.24
N ARG A 109 -1.35 -2.02 10.81
CA ARG A 109 -1.89 -1.53 12.08
C ARG A 109 -0.89 -1.78 13.21
N ASP A 110 -0.90 -0.93 14.23
CA ASP A 110 -0.06 -1.10 15.43
C ASP A 110 -0.63 -2.20 16.34
N GLU A 111 -0.57 -3.43 15.85
CA GLU A 111 -0.98 -4.64 16.55
C GLU A 111 0.21 -5.59 16.69
N GLU A 112 0.40 -6.17 17.87
CA GLU A 112 1.54 -7.06 18.17
C GLU A 112 1.70 -8.17 17.14
N ARG A 113 0.58 -8.78 16.70
CA ARG A 113 0.57 -9.86 15.70
C ARG A 113 1.20 -9.47 14.35
N PHE A 114 1.20 -8.18 14.00
CA PHE A 114 1.87 -7.70 12.80
C PHE A 114 3.30 -7.24 13.10
N VAL A 115 3.47 -6.45 14.14
CA VAL A 115 4.77 -5.85 14.50
C VAL A 115 5.83 -6.94 14.75
N MET A 116 5.45 -8.04 15.40
CA MET A 116 6.35 -9.17 15.69
C MET A 116 6.74 -10.01 14.47
N GLU A 117 6.05 -9.84 13.34
CA GLU A 117 6.32 -10.62 12.12
C GLU A 117 7.31 -9.94 11.15
N TYR A 118 7.62 -8.66 11.37
CA TYR A 118 8.50 -7.91 10.47
C TYR A 118 9.96 -8.35 10.60
N PRO A 119 10.65 -8.56 9.47
CA PRO A 119 12.05 -9.00 9.46
C PRO A 119 13.04 -7.84 9.49
N PHE A 120 12.64 -6.65 9.92
CA PHE A 120 13.47 -5.45 9.99
C PHE A 120 12.92 -4.47 11.03
N ARG A 121 13.70 -3.43 11.30
CA ARG A 121 13.28 -2.37 12.23
C ARG A 121 12.10 -1.61 11.66
N LEU A 122 11.18 -1.25 12.54
CA LEU A 122 9.97 -0.51 12.21
C LEU A 122 10.04 0.90 12.76
N PHE A 123 9.42 1.81 12.04
CA PHE A 123 9.16 3.17 12.49
C PHE A 123 7.65 3.35 12.70
N GLY A 124 7.29 4.06 13.76
CA GLY A 124 5.91 4.29 14.12
C GLY A 124 5.59 5.77 14.24
N ILE A 125 4.31 6.07 14.18
CA ILE A 125 3.75 7.40 14.45
C ILE A 125 2.83 7.24 15.66
N ALA A 126 2.99 8.10 16.66
CA ALA A 126 2.14 8.13 17.84
C ALA A 126 1.89 9.57 18.28
N GLU A 127 0.77 9.83 18.95
CA GLU A 127 0.57 11.12 19.64
C GLU A 127 1.65 11.32 20.69
N THR A 128 2.15 12.56 20.79
CA THR A 128 3.07 12.95 21.86
C THR A 128 2.28 13.24 23.16
N SER A 129 2.97 13.73 24.18
CA SER A 129 2.31 14.21 25.40
C SER A 129 1.49 15.49 25.20
N VAL A 130 1.60 16.13 24.03
CA VAL A 130 0.84 17.32 23.66
C VAL A 130 -0.31 16.92 22.75
N PRO A 131 -1.59 17.15 23.13
CA PRO A 131 -2.73 16.78 22.31
C PRO A 131 -2.66 17.36 20.88
N GLY A 132 -2.85 16.49 19.89
CA GLY A 132 -2.81 16.86 18.46
C GLY A 132 -1.40 16.96 17.86
N GLU A 133 -0.35 16.76 18.65
CA GLU A 133 1.02 16.66 18.17
C GLU A 133 1.42 15.20 17.97
N TRP A 134 2.01 14.90 16.83
CA TRP A 134 2.42 13.54 16.45
C TRP A 134 3.95 13.42 16.43
N GLY A 135 4.43 12.36 17.06
CA GLY A 135 5.84 11.98 17.03
C GLY A 135 6.09 10.84 16.04
N PHE A 136 7.31 10.79 15.54
CA PHE A 136 7.82 9.71 14.69
C PHE A 136 9.11 9.17 15.29
N GLY A 137 9.24 7.86 15.34
CA GLY A 137 10.44 7.23 15.90
C GLY A 137 10.50 5.72 15.70
N ASP A 138 11.60 5.12 16.13
CA ASP A 138 11.74 3.67 16.16
C ASP A 138 10.71 3.02 17.09
N VAL A 139 10.14 1.93 16.64
CA VAL A 139 9.34 1.05 17.50
C VAL A 139 10.27 0.42 18.54
N ALA A 140 9.86 0.44 19.80
CA ALA A 140 10.65 -0.11 20.91
C ALA A 140 11.06 -1.57 20.63
N TYR A 141 12.32 -1.88 20.91
CA TYR A 141 12.89 -3.20 20.64
C TYR A 141 12.07 -4.34 21.23
N SER A 142 11.54 -4.14 22.45
CA SER A 142 10.69 -5.11 23.14
C SER A 142 9.38 -5.44 22.43
N ARG A 143 8.95 -4.59 21.50
CA ARG A 143 7.73 -4.77 20.72
C ARG A 143 7.97 -5.42 19.36
N THR A 144 9.21 -5.66 18.97
CA THR A 144 9.59 -6.21 17.66
C THR A 144 10.18 -7.61 17.82
N SER A 145 10.31 -8.34 16.70
CA SER A 145 10.92 -9.68 16.71
C SER A 145 12.36 -9.68 17.20
N PHE A 146 13.04 -8.54 17.20
CA PHE A 146 14.40 -8.40 17.76
C PHE A 146 14.50 -8.76 19.25
N ALA A 147 13.41 -8.59 20.01
CA ALA A 147 13.37 -9.01 21.43
C ALA A 147 13.49 -10.52 21.59
N GLN A 148 13.17 -11.29 20.56
CA GLN A 148 13.24 -12.77 20.56
C GLN A 148 14.65 -13.29 20.26
N ARG A 149 15.65 -12.42 20.06
CA ARG A 149 17.05 -12.71 19.84
C ARG A 149 17.25 -13.73 18.71
N GLU A 150 17.73 -14.95 19.02
CA GLU A 150 17.98 -16.01 18.03
C GLU A 150 16.73 -16.48 17.28
N GLN A 151 15.53 -16.19 17.80
CA GLN A 151 14.25 -16.46 17.15
C GLN A 151 13.70 -15.22 16.41
N GLY A 152 14.44 -14.12 16.45
CA GLY A 152 14.08 -12.91 15.72
C GLY A 152 14.02 -13.15 14.20
N LYS A 153 13.18 -12.38 13.53
CA LYS A 153 12.89 -12.57 12.09
C LYS A 153 13.69 -11.64 11.19
N GLU A 154 14.61 -10.86 11.75
CA GLU A 154 15.42 -9.94 10.96
C GLU A 154 16.29 -10.69 9.95
N PHE A 155 16.33 -10.21 8.72
CA PHE A 155 17.23 -10.72 7.70
C PHE A 155 17.70 -9.63 6.73
N VAL A 156 17.10 -8.45 6.75
CA VAL A 156 17.42 -7.34 5.85
C VAL A 156 17.96 -6.18 6.67
N GLY A 157 19.16 -5.75 6.32
CA GLY A 157 19.72 -4.50 6.79
C GLY A 157 19.15 -3.29 6.03
N THR A 158 19.71 -2.13 6.24
CA THR A 158 19.26 -0.81 5.75
C THR A 158 19.50 -0.58 4.25
N ALA A 159 19.34 -1.57 3.38
CA ALA A 159 19.68 -1.50 1.97
C ALA A 159 18.96 -0.38 1.20
N ALA A 160 17.72 -0.03 1.60
CA ALA A 160 16.91 1.00 0.96
C ALA A 160 16.86 2.32 1.75
N ALA A 161 17.68 2.49 2.79
CA ALA A 161 17.61 3.66 3.69
C ALA A 161 17.80 4.99 2.94
N LEU A 162 18.74 5.07 2.00
CA LEU A 162 18.96 6.27 1.20
C LEU A 162 17.73 6.67 0.38
N TRP A 163 17.03 5.70 -0.18
CA TRP A 163 15.79 5.91 -0.94
C TRP A 163 14.65 6.35 -0.04
N GLY A 164 14.55 5.80 1.16
CA GLY A 164 13.62 6.26 2.19
C GLY A 164 13.85 7.71 2.59
N ILE A 165 15.11 8.13 2.76
CA ILE A 165 15.48 9.53 3.03
C ILE A 165 15.07 10.43 1.86
N THR A 166 15.34 10.02 0.62
CA THR A 166 14.94 10.77 -0.59
C THR A 166 13.42 10.97 -0.64
N ALA A 167 12.66 9.91 -0.38
CA ALA A 167 11.19 9.98 -0.32
C ALA A 167 10.73 10.94 0.80
N GLY A 168 11.35 10.89 1.97
CA GLY A 168 11.04 11.80 3.09
C GLY A 168 11.29 13.27 2.74
N VAL A 169 12.40 13.57 2.10
CA VAL A 169 12.71 14.93 1.59
C VAL A 169 11.68 15.37 0.56
N TYR A 170 11.35 14.49 -0.39
CA TYR A 170 10.35 14.78 -1.42
C TYR A 170 8.98 15.10 -0.79
N LEU A 171 8.49 14.25 0.12
CA LEU A 171 7.23 14.47 0.81
C LEU A 171 7.22 15.76 1.63
N SER A 172 8.33 16.09 2.27
CA SER A 172 8.48 17.34 3.04
C SER A 172 8.41 18.57 2.15
N LEU A 173 9.00 18.52 0.95
CA LEU A 173 8.96 19.62 -0.02
C LEU A 173 7.57 19.77 -0.65
N MET A 174 6.93 18.66 -1.01
CA MET A 174 5.61 18.68 -1.64
C MET A 174 4.51 19.07 -0.66
N GLY A 175 4.56 18.53 0.54
CA GLY A 175 3.50 18.69 1.54
C GLY A 175 2.13 18.17 1.05
N PRO A 176 1.08 18.29 1.88
CA PRO A 176 -0.26 17.80 1.51
C PRO A 176 -0.83 18.49 0.27
N LYS A 177 -0.52 19.78 0.06
CA LYS A 177 -0.99 20.54 -1.09
C LYS A 177 -0.31 20.07 -2.37
N GLY A 178 1.02 19.94 -2.37
CA GLY A 178 1.77 19.48 -3.53
C GLY A 178 1.40 18.05 -3.92
N MET A 179 1.22 17.14 -2.96
CA MET A 179 0.77 15.78 -3.24
C MET A 179 -0.63 15.75 -3.86
N ARG A 180 -1.53 16.61 -3.42
CA ARG A 180 -2.87 16.75 -4.04
C ARG A 180 -2.79 17.28 -5.47
N GLU A 181 -1.99 18.31 -5.72
CA GLU A 181 -1.77 18.86 -7.06
C GLU A 181 -1.14 17.84 -8.00
N LEU A 182 -0.18 17.06 -7.50
CA LEU A 182 0.45 15.99 -8.25
C LEU A 182 -0.58 14.94 -8.67
N GLY A 183 -1.31 14.37 -7.72
CA GLY A 183 -2.33 13.34 -7.99
C GLY A 183 -3.41 13.84 -8.95
N ALA A 184 -3.93 15.06 -8.72
CA ALA A 184 -4.92 15.67 -9.61
C ALA A 184 -4.38 15.86 -11.03
N THR A 185 -3.13 16.30 -11.17
CA THR A 185 -2.47 16.49 -12.47
C THR A 185 -2.29 15.16 -13.21
N ILE A 186 -1.89 14.10 -12.52
CA ILE A 186 -1.76 12.75 -13.10
C ILE A 186 -3.11 12.27 -13.63
N MET A 187 -4.17 12.38 -12.81
CA MET A 187 -5.52 11.97 -13.22
C MET A 187 -6.03 12.76 -14.43
N GLN A 188 -5.87 14.09 -14.43
CA GLN A 188 -6.30 14.93 -15.56
C GLN A 188 -5.57 14.57 -16.85
N LYS A 189 -4.26 14.38 -16.78
CA LYS A 189 -3.45 14.01 -17.96
C LYS A 189 -3.81 12.61 -18.47
N SER A 190 -4.03 11.66 -17.59
CA SER A 190 -4.42 10.28 -17.95
C SER A 190 -5.78 10.25 -18.62
N GLN A 191 -6.76 10.97 -18.10
CA GLN A 191 -8.10 11.08 -18.70
C GLN A 191 -8.07 11.80 -20.03
N TYR A 192 -7.31 12.88 -20.12
CA TYR A 192 -7.12 13.58 -21.40
C TYR A 192 -6.50 12.66 -22.46
N ALA A 193 -5.45 11.91 -22.10
CA ALA A 193 -4.81 10.98 -23.01
C ALA A 193 -5.78 9.87 -23.45
N ALA A 194 -6.54 9.28 -22.51
CA ALA A 194 -7.54 8.26 -22.81
C ALA A 194 -8.62 8.78 -23.78
N ALA A 195 -9.14 9.98 -23.53
CA ALA A 195 -10.12 10.62 -24.42
C ALA A 195 -9.58 10.85 -25.82
N ARG A 196 -8.33 11.32 -25.94
CA ARG A 196 -7.71 11.55 -27.26
C ARG A 196 -7.39 10.24 -27.99
N LEU A 197 -6.96 9.21 -27.28
CA LEU A 197 -6.68 7.89 -27.86
C LEU A 197 -7.96 7.22 -28.37
N SER A 198 -9.07 7.34 -27.67
CA SER A 198 -10.36 6.77 -28.11
C SER A 198 -10.95 7.41 -29.36
N GLU A 199 -10.44 8.58 -29.79
CA GLU A 199 -10.81 9.22 -31.07
C GLU A 199 -10.10 8.58 -32.28
N ILE A 200 -9.09 7.74 -32.05
CA ILE A 200 -8.31 7.10 -33.10
C ILE A 200 -9.07 5.83 -33.56
N PRO A 201 -9.40 5.70 -34.86
CA PRO A 201 -10.08 4.50 -35.35
C PRO A 201 -9.29 3.24 -35.09
N GLY A 202 -9.91 2.27 -34.40
CA GLY A 202 -9.30 0.97 -34.08
C GLY A 202 -8.58 0.90 -32.74
N VAL A 203 -8.65 1.96 -31.93
CA VAL A 203 -8.18 1.99 -30.54
C VAL A 203 -9.37 1.89 -29.59
#